data_ff27cdd296b1d9de8860dc74932030f3
#
_entry.id   ff27cdd296b1d9de8860dc74932030f3
#
_cell.length_a   1.000
_cell.length_b   1.000
_cell.length_c   1.000
_cell.angle_alpha   90.00
_cell.angle_beta   90.00
_cell.angle_gamma   90.00
#
_symmetry.space_group_name_H-M   'P 1'
#
loop_
_entity.id
_entity.type
_entity.pdbx_description
1 polymer ?
#
loop_
_entity_poly.entity_id
_entity_poly.type
_entity_poly.pdbx_seq_one_letter_code
_entity_poly.pdbx_strand_id
1 'polypeptide(L)'
;MKLIPEISAIMDERFGHDNLIALATVDGDSPAVRTVNAYYENGCFYAVTYALSGKMQHIAMNPQVAICGDWFTARGFGENTGHILLPENADMADKLRKVFSEWYGNGHINEADPNTIILRMKLTEGVLFNHGTRYDIDFT
;
A
#
# COMPACT_ATOMS: atom_id res chain seq x y z
N MET A 1 12.55 5.80 10.03
CA MET A 1 12.36 6.62 8.82
C MET A 1 12.21 8.08 9.19
N LYS A 2 12.92 8.94 8.48
CA LYS A 2 12.83 10.38 8.70
C LYS A 2 12.93 11.11 7.36
N LEU A 3 11.78 11.56 6.85
CA LEU A 3 11.72 12.33 5.60
C LEU A 3 11.90 13.82 5.90
N ILE A 4 12.51 14.55 4.97
CA ILE A 4 12.50 16.01 5.07
C ILE A 4 11.05 16.51 4.95
N PRO A 5 10.69 17.64 5.62
CA PRO A 5 9.31 18.11 5.65
C PRO A 5 8.67 18.32 4.27
N GLU A 6 9.44 18.78 3.29
CA GLU A 6 8.96 18.99 1.93
C GLU A 6 8.48 17.70 1.28
N ILE A 7 9.28 16.64 1.36
CA ILE A 7 8.93 15.32 0.81
C ILE A 7 7.73 14.74 1.53
N SER A 8 7.73 14.82 2.86
CA SER A 8 6.63 14.33 3.69
C SER A 8 5.31 14.99 3.30
N ALA A 9 5.30 16.30 3.12
CA ALA A 9 4.11 17.06 2.73
C ALA A 9 3.61 16.66 1.34
N ILE A 10 4.51 16.48 0.37
CA ILE A 10 4.13 16.06 -0.99
C ILE A 10 3.52 14.65 -0.96
N MET A 11 4.13 13.73 -0.25
CA MET A 11 3.64 12.35 -0.15
C MET A 11 2.26 12.31 0.50
N ASP A 12 2.05 13.05 1.59
CA ASP A 12 0.75 13.10 2.27
C ASP A 12 -0.34 13.72 1.38
N GLU A 13 -0.04 14.80 0.69
CA GLU A 13 -0.98 15.46 -0.20
C GLU A 13 -1.34 14.57 -1.38
N ARG A 14 -0.33 13.95 -2.01
CA ARG A 14 -0.54 13.17 -3.24
C ARG A 14 -1.16 11.81 -2.99
N PHE A 15 -0.81 11.14 -1.88
CA PHE A 15 -1.14 9.74 -1.64
C PHE A 15 -1.89 9.48 -0.33
N GLY A 16 -2.11 10.49 0.49
CA GLY A 16 -2.82 10.36 1.77
C GLY A 16 -4.35 10.31 1.63
N HIS A 17 -4.83 9.67 0.58
CA HIS A 17 -6.25 9.48 0.27
C HIS A 17 -6.39 8.19 -0.55
N ASP A 18 -7.58 7.91 -1.09
CA ASP A 18 -7.79 6.75 -1.96
C ASP A 18 -7.06 6.94 -3.29
N ASN A 19 -6.12 6.05 -3.58
CA ASN A 19 -5.34 6.07 -4.82
C ASN A 19 -5.36 4.71 -5.48
N LEU A 20 -5.35 4.72 -6.81
CA LEU A 20 -4.99 3.53 -7.57
C LEU A 20 -3.47 3.56 -7.78
N ILE A 21 -2.80 2.52 -7.35
CA ILE A 21 -1.37 2.31 -7.61
C ILE A 21 -1.16 1.00 -8.35
N ALA A 22 -0.08 0.92 -9.12
CA ALA A 22 0.38 -0.34 -9.66
C ALA A 22 1.26 -1.02 -8.62
N LEU A 23 0.94 -2.25 -8.28
CA LEU A 23 1.69 -3.07 -7.32
C LEU A 23 2.31 -4.25 -8.04
N ALA A 24 3.64 -4.29 -8.07
CA ALA A 24 4.39 -5.42 -8.61
C ALA A 24 4.81 -6.36 -7.50
N THR A 25 4.67 -7.65 -7.76
CA THR A 25 5.09 -8.74 -6.88
C THR A 25 5.94 -9.73 -7.66
N VAL A 26 6.56 -10.68 -6.96
CA VAL A 26 7.42 -11.69 -7.57
C VAL A 26 6.73 -13.06 -7.42
N ASP A 27 6.50 -13.72 -8.56
CA ASP A 27 5.97 -15.08 -8.65
C ASP A 27 7.10 -16.00 -9.13
N GLY A 28 7.80 -16.62 -8.18
CA GLY A 28 9.02 -17.35 -8.48
C GLY A 28 10.12 -16.40 -8.97
N ASP A 29 10.48 -16.47 -10.24
CA ASP A 29 11.42 -15.57 -10.88
C ASP A 29 10.73 -14.62 -11.89
N SER A 30 9.40 -14.64 -11.94
CA SER A 30 8.59 -13.83 -12.86
C SER A 30 7.96 -12.64 -12.14
N PRO A 31 8.02 -11.45 -12.73
CA PRO A 31 7.30 -10.31 -12.17
C PRO A 31 5.81 -10.40 -12.50
N ALA A 32 4.97 -9.90 -11.59
CA ALA A 32 3.54 -9.77 -11.81
C ALA A 32 3.11 -8.38 -11.34
N VAL A 33 2.12 -7.77 -12.00
CA VAL A 33 1.66 -6.43 -11.67
C VAL A 33 0.14 -6.34 -11.78
N ARG A 34 -0.48 -5.59 -10.89
CA ARG A 34 -1.91 -5.28 -10.88
C ARG A 34 -2.13 -3.90 -10.26
N THR A 35 -3.32 -3.36 -10.47
CA THR A 35 -3.74 -2.12 -9.85
C THR A 35 -4.45 -2.43 -8.54
N VAL A 36 -4.17 -1.66 -7.50
CA VAL A 36 -4.85 -1.78 -6.21
C VAL A 36 -5.20 -0.40 -5.67
N ASN A 37 -6.31 -0.30 -4.91
CA ASN A 37 -6.61 0.88 -4.13
C ASN A 37 -5.72 0.89 -2.89
N ALA A 38 -5.03 1.99 -2.64
CA ALA A 38 -4.10 2.09 -1.52
C ALA A 38 -4.10 3.48 -0.91
N TYR A 39 -3.71 3.55 0.35
CA TYR A 39 -3.61 4.75 1.16
C TYR A 39 -2.21 4.85 1.73
N TYR A 40 -1.57 6.02 1.59
CA TYR A 40 -0.23 6.27 2.10
C TYR A 40 -0.28 6.94 3.48
N GLU A 41 0.52 6.42 4.41
CA GLU A 41 0.77 7.04 5.71
C GLU A 41 2.17 6.65 6.20
N ASN A 42 2.99 7.65 6.55
CA ASN A 42 4.30 7.44 7.21
C ASN A 42 5.19 6.37 6.55
N GLY A 43 5.40 6.48 5.25
CA GLY A 43 6.31 5.60 4.53
C GLY A 43 5.75 4.25 4.16
N CYS A 44 4.45 4.04 4.34
CA CYS A 44 3.78 2.81 3.99
C CYS A 44 2.54 3.07 3.15
N PHE A 45 2.25 2.16 2.22
CA PHE A 45 0.92 2.08 1.62
C PHE A 45 0.13 0.95 2.27
N TYR A 46 -1.16 1.15 2.39
CA TYR A 46 -2.09 0.19 3.00
C TYR A 46 -3.22 -0.11 2.04
N ALA A 47 -3.58 -1.38 1.94
CA ALA A 47 -4.70 -1.83 1.14
C ALA A 47 -5.52 -2.87 1.91
N VAL A 48 -6.81 -2.97 1.60
CA VAL A 48 -7.66 -4.05 2.10
C VAL A 48 -7.77 -5.07 0.98
N THR A 49 -7.40 -6.31 1.25
CA THR A 49 -7.36 -7.35 0.24
C THR A 49 -7.68 -8.73 0.84
N TYR A 50 -7.71 -9.74 -0.03
CA TYR A 50 -8.00 -11.11 0.34
C TYR A 50 -6.70 -11.91 0.50
N ALA A 51 -6.54 -12.56 1.66
CA ALA A 51 -5.30 -13.27 2.00
C ALA A 51 -4.93 -14.39 1.02
N LEU A 52 -5.92 -14.98 0.36
CA LEU A 52 -5.72 -16.07 -0.60
C LEU A 52 -5.61 -15.59 -2.06
N SER A 53 -5.57 -14.28 -2.29
CA SER A 53 -5.36 -13.72 -3.62
C SER A 53 -3.96 -14.04 -4.16
N GLY A 54 -3.79 -13.96 -5.49
CA GLY A 54 -2.50 -14.23 -6.12
C GLY A 54 -1.39 -13.36 -5.58
N LYS A 55 -1.64 -12.03 -5.44
CA LYS A 55 -0.62 -11.10 -4.90
C LYS A 55 -0.18 -11.47 -3.49
N MET A 56 -1.13 -11.92 -2.64
CA MET A 56 -0.78 -12.29 -1.26
C MET A 56 -0.03 -13.62 -1.20
N GLN A 57 -0.31 -14.55 -2.12
CA GLN A 57 0.48 -15.78 -2.25
C GLN A 57 1.90 -15.47 -2.70
N HIS A 58 2.08 -14.54 -3.66
CA HIS A 58 3.40 -14.09 -4.08
C HIS A 58 4.17 -13.48 -2.91
N ILE A 59 3.55 -12.56 -2.18
CA ILE A 59 4.17 -11.85 -1.04
C ILE A 59 4.55 -12.82 0.08
N ALA A 60 3.74 -13.85 0.33
CA ALA A 60 4.07 -14.86 1.34
C ALA A 60 5.36 -15.61 1.01
N MET A 61 5.64 -15.84 -0.27
CA MET A 61 6.85 -16.54 -0.71
C MET A 61 8.04 -15.58 -0.92
N ASN A 62 7.75 -14.36 -1.39
CA ASN A 62 8.77 -13.33 -1.61
C ASN A 62 8.14 -11.96 -1.30
N PRO A 63 8.48 -11.34 -0.17
CA PRO A 63 7.83 -10.10 0.25
C PRO A 63 8.24 -8.86 -0.53
N GLN A 64 9.21 -8.94 -1.42
CA GLN A 64 9.63 -7.79 -2.23
C GLN A 64 8.48 -7.29 -3.10
N VAL A 65 8.26 -5.99 -3.07
CA VAL A 65 7.25 -5.31 -3.90
C VAL A 65 7.85 -4.08 -4.55
N ALA A 66 7.22 -3.65 -5.64
CA ALA A 66 7.48 -2.36 -6.25
C ALA A 66 6.15 -1.67 -6.52
N ILE A 67 6.16 -0.35 -6.46
CA ILE A 67 4.96 0.48 -6.58
C ILE A 67 5.21 1.57 -7.61
N CYS A 68 4.19 1.80 -8.45
CA CYS A 68 4.15 2.95 -9.34
C CYS A 68 2.85 3.72 -9.08
N GLY A 69 2.96 4.98 -8.78
CA GLY A 69 1.84 5.91 -8.62
C GLY A 69 2.03 7.14 -9.49
N ASP A 70 1.30 8.19 -9.18
CA ASP A 70 1.36 9.47 -9.89
C ASP A 70 2.74 10.13 -9.71
N TRP A 71 3.56 10.12 -10.76
CA TRP A 71 4.93 10.66 -10.74
C TRP A 71 5.76 10.13 -9.57
N PHE A 72 5.59 8.85 -9.25
CA PHE A 72 6.24 8.21 -8.13
C PHE A 72 6.47 6.73 -8.40
N THR A 73 7.68 6.25 -8.11
CA THR A 73 8.00 4.83 -8.08
C THR A 73 8.74 4.50 -6.79
N ALA A 74 8.53 3.30 -6.27
CA ALA A 74 9.17 2.89 -5.03
C ALA A 74 9.36 1.38 -4.98
N ARG A 75 10.24 0.94 -4.09
CA ARG A 75 10.43 -0.45 -3.70
C ARG A 75 10.19 -0.58 -2.21
N GLY A 76 9.84 -1.79 -1.80
CA GLY A 76 9.63 -2.09 -0.41
C GLY A 76 9.29 -3.54 -0.17
N PHE A 77 8.62 -3.78 0.96
CA PHE A 77 8.22 -5.12 1.39
C PHE A 77 6.74 -5.13 1.73
N GLY A 78 6.03 -6.13 1.21
CA GLY A 78 4.64 -6.39 1.55
C GLY A 78 4.54 -7.24 2.82
N GLU A 79 3.53 -6.95 3.63
CA GLU A 79 3.27 -7.65 4.87
C GLU A 79 1.76 -7.83 5.07
N ASN A 80 1.35 -9.06 5.34
CA ASN A 80 -0.01 -9.34 5.78
C ASN A 80 -0.12 -9.03 7.28
N THR A 81 -0.83 -7.97 7.65
CA THR A 81 -0.97 -7.59 9.06
C THR A 81 -2.14 -8.28 9.74
N GLY A 82 -2.81 -9.20 9.06
CA GLY A 82 -3.87 -10.01 9.61
C GLY A 82 -5.28 -9.49 9.33
N HIS A 83 -6.25 -10.19 9.87
CA HIS A 83 -7.66 -9.90 9.70
C HIS A 83 -7.99 -8.45 10.09
N ILE A 84 -8.79 -7.79 9.28
CA ILE A 84 -9.15 -6.38 9.49
C ILE A 84 -9.84 -6.11 10.83
N LEU A 85 -10.50 -7.12 11.41
CA LEU A 85 -11.17 -6.99 12.71
C LEU A 85 -10.27 -7.29 13.92
N LEU A 86 -8.98 -7.63 13.73
CA LEU A 86 -8.08 -7.79 14.85
C LEU A 86 -7.93 -6.48 15.64
N PRO A 87 -7.86 -6.54 16.98
CA PRO A 87 -7.72 -5.32 17.80
C PRO A 87 -6.52 -4.46 17.40
N GLU A 88 -5.38 -5.07 17.09
CA GLU A 88 -4.17 -4.35 16.66
C GLU A 88 -4.33 -3.64 15.32
N ASN A 89 -5.34 -4.00 14.52
CA ASN A 89 -5.63 -3.36 13.23
C ASN A 89 -6.73 -2.30 13.33
N ALA A 90 -7.35 -2.11 14.51
CA ALA A 90 -8.56 -1.30 14.65
C ALA A 90 -8.38 0.14 14.14
N ASP A 91 -7.28 0.80 14.49
CA ASP A 91 -7.06 2.20 14.11
C ASP A 91 -6.89 2.34 12.59
N MET A 92 -6.07 1.50 11.98
CA MET A 92 -5.89 1.55 10.52
C MET A 92 -7.16 1.11 9.80
N ALA A 93 -7.88 0.12 10.30
CA ALA A 93 -9.14 -0.31 9.70
C ALA A 93 -10.15 0.84 9.64
N ASP A 94 -10.28 1.62 10.71
CA ASP A 94 -11.16 2.80 10.72
C ASP A 94 -10.74 3.83 9.69
N LYS A 95 -9.45 4.09 9.55
CA LYS A 95 -8.93 5.01 8.52
C LYS A 95 -9.26 4.50 7.12
N LEU A 96 -9.03 3.23 6.84
CA LEU A 96 -9.26 2.66 5.52
C LEU A 96 -10.74 2.65 5.13
N ARG A 97 -11.65 2.39 6.08
CA ARG A 97 -13.09 2.50 5.82
C ARG A 97 -13.49 3.90 5.40
N LYS A 98 -12.89 4.93 6.00
CA LYS A 98 -13.15 6.34 5.65
C LYS A 98 -12.51 6.70 4.31
N VAL A 99 -11.24 6.34 4.12
CA VAL A 99 -10.49 6.64 2.90
C VAL A 99 -11.16 6.01 1.67
N PHE A 100 -11.61 4.76 1.80
CA PHE A 100 -12.22 4.00 0.72
C PHE A 100 -13.75 4.08 0.70
N SER A 101 -14.34 5.05 1.37
CA SER A 101 -15.80 5.11 1.59
C SER A 101 -16.62 5.12 0.31
N GLU A 102 -16.10 5.61 -0.82
CA GLU A 102 -16.82 5.62 -2.09
C GLU A 102 -17.18 4.22 -2.59
N TRP A 103 -16.36 3.22 -2.29
CA TRP A 103 -16.55 1.87 -2.81
C TRP A 103 -16.59 0.79 -1.74
N TYR A 104 -16.16 1.10 -0.51
CA TYR A 104 -15.97 0.10 0.54
C TYR A 104 -17.25 -0.71 0.85
N GLY A 105 -18.40 -0.06 0.79
CA GLY A 105 -19.70 -0.68 1.09
C GLY A 105 -20.39 -1.34 -0.11
N ASN A 106 -19.72 -1.49 -1.26
CA ASN A 106 -20.37 -1.99 -2.48
C ASN A 106 -20.49 -3.51 -2.58
N GLY A 107 -20.09 -4.25 -1.53
CA GLY A 107 -20.19 -5.72 -1.45
C GLY A 107 -18.92 -6.48 -1.83
N HIS A 108 -17.85 -5.82 -2.27
CA HIS A 108 -16.59 -6.48 -2.58
C HIS A 108 -15.80 -6.88 -1.34
N ILE A 109 -16.01 -6.19 -0.21
CA ILE A 109 -15.31 -6.46 1.04
C ILE A 109 -16.29 -7.08 2.03
N ASN A 110 -15.92 -8.25 2.55
CA ASN A 110 -16.63 -8.91 3.64
C ASN A 110 -15.71 -9.01 4.85
N GLU A 111 -15.89 -8.10 5.81
CA GLU A 111 -15.05 -8.06 7.01
C GLU A 111 -15.24 -9.27 7.93
N ALA A 112 -16.36 -9.98 7.81
CA ALA A 112 -16.59 -11.20 8.58
C ALA A 112 -15.71 -12.37 8.11
N ASP A 113 -15.23 -12.33 6.87
CA ASP A 113 -14.30 -13.34 6.36
C ASP A 113 -12.91 -13.10 6.98
N PRO A 114 -12.34 -14.08 7.72
CA PRO A 114 -11.03 -13.93 8.36
C PRO A 114 -9.89 -13.73 7.37
N ASN A 115 -10.10 -14.03 6.09
CA ASN A 115 -9.12 -13.79 5.02
C ASN A 115 -9.19 -12.37 4.46
N THR A 116 -10.10 -11.53 4.93
CA THR A 116 -10.10 -10.08 4.63
C THR A 116 -9.06 -9.43 5.53
N ILE A 117 -7.94 -9.02 4.92
CA ILE A 117 -6.75 -8.58 5.66
C ILE A 117 -6.31 -7.19 5.22
N ILE A 118 -5.47 -6.58 6.04
CA ILE A 118 -4.76 -5.37 5.67
C ILE A 118 -3.38 -5.75 5.14
N LEU A 119 -3.07 -5.31 3.92
CA LEU A 119 -1.75 -5.41 3.33
C LEU A 119 -1.01 -4.10 3.63
N ARG A 120 0.13 -4.17 4.29
CA ARG A 120 1.04 -3.06 4.49
C ARG A 120 2.23 -3.21 3.55
N MET A 121 2.48 -2.17 2.76
CA MET A 121 3.62 -2.09 1.84
C MET A 121 4.60 -1.07 2.41
N LYS A 122 5.61 -1.54 3.13
CA LYS A 122 6.62 -0.69 3.76
C LYS A 122 7.69 -0.32 2.75
N LEU A 123 7.78 0.97 2.43
CA LEU A 123 8.72 1.47 1.42
C LEU A 123 10.14 1.52 1.99
N THR A 124 11.12 1.26 1.12
CA THR A 124 12.55 1.37 1.45
C THR A 124 13.23 2.46 0.66
N GLU A 125 12.91 2.60 -0.62
CA GLU A 125 13.45 3.66 -1.48
C GLU A 125 12.41 4.05 -2.52
N GLY A 126 12.50 5.28 -3.01
CA GLY A 126 11.60 5.75 -4.06
C GLY A 126 12.17 6.95 -4.80
N VAL A 127 11.50 7.26 -5.92
CA VAL A 127 11.77 8.44 -6.75
C VAL A 127 10.45 9.19 -6.91
N LEU A 128 10.46 10.45 -6.54
CA LEU A 128 9.30 11.33 -6.60
C LEU A 128 9.63 12.53 -7.49
N PHE A 129 8.74 12.84 -8.42
CA PHE A 129 8.80 14.07 -9.20
C PHE A 129 7.70 15.03 -8.76
N ASN A 130 8.06 16.27 -8.54
CA ASN A 130 7.11 17.32 -8.20
C ASN A 130 7.53 18.64 -8.86
N HIS A 131 6.67 19.16 -9.75
CA HIS A 131 6.94 20.40 -10.49
C HIS A 131 8.33 20.41 -11.15
N GLY A 132 8.71 19.30 -11.79
CA GLY A 132 9.97 19.15 -12.48
C GLY A 132 11.17 18.85 -11.58
N THR A 133 11.01 18.86 -10.27
CA THR A 133 12.07 18.49 -9.34
C THR A 133 12.03 17.00 -9.04
N ARG A 134 13.17 16.35 -9.15
CA ARG A 134 13.34 14.94 -8.78
C ARG A 134 13.82 14.84 -7.34
N TYR A 135 13.13 14.01 -6.56
CA TYR A 135 13.55 13.64 -5.21
C TYR A 135 13.88 12.15 -5.16
N ASP A 136 15.08 11.80 -4.77
CA ASP A 136 15.45 10.43 -4.45
C ASP A 136 15.21 10.24 -2.94
N ILE A 137 14.38 9.26 -2.58
CA ILE A 137 13.89 9.13 -1.20
C ILE A 137 14.42 7.86 -0.58
N ASP A 138 14.98 7.99 0.62
CA ASP A 138 15.30 6.88 1.52
C ASP A 138 14.21 6.83 2.59
N PHE A 139 13.39 5.77 2.58
CA PHE A 139 12.33 5.57 3.56
C PHE A 139 12.79 4.76 4.78
N THR A 140 14.04 4.34 4.82
CA THR A 140 14.54 3.48 5.92
C THR A 140 15.00 4.24 7.19
#